data_495f88ae3df9c9cbc2409ca51bff60bd
#
_entry.id   495f88ae3df9c9cbc2409ca51bff60bd
#
_cell.length_a   1.000
_cell.length_b   1.000
_cell.length_c   1.000
_cell.angle_alpha   90.00
_cell.angle_beta   90.00
_cell.angle_gamma   90.00
#
_symmetry.space_group_name_H-M   'P 1'
#
loop_
_entity.id
_entity.type
_entity.pdbx_description
1 polymer ?
#
loop_
_entity_poly.entity_id
_entity_poly.type
_entity_poly.pdbx_seq_one_letter_code
_entity_poly.pdbx_strand_id
1 'polypeptide(L)'
;EMGADGIFFATQLSSYAAGEENFYREYGMPYDLAVLSASSGWCNVLHAHGKDIMFPLLRKHPVQIFNWHAWESLPEIDEAQALTGKCIMAGLERMDITGGRKNEIEYRIYETLRQTGGRKVILSPGCVIRYPLNEEILAFVRKAKNEIEEKLLKAR
;
A
#
# COMPACT_ATOMS: atom_id res chain seq x y z
N GLU A 1 17.24 20.88 9.54
CA GLU A 1 16.75 19.59 9.00
C GLU A 1 16.06 18.84 10.13
N MET A 2 14.82 18.38 9.88
CA MET A 2 13.98 17.76 10.91
C MET A 2 14.14 16.22 10.98
N GLY A 3 15.06 15.63 10.18
CA GLY A 3 15.41 14.20 10.23
C GLY A 3 14.35 13.24 9.71
N ALA A 4 13.48 13.67 8.78
CA ALA A 4 12.55 12.76 8.13
C ALA A 4 13.29 11.87 7.12
N ASP A 5 12.97 10.56 7.12
CA ASP A 5 13.55 9.57 6.20
C ASP A 5 12.98 9.64 4.79
N GLY A 6 11.86 10.32 4.62
CA GLY A 6 11.14 10.48 3.35
C GLY A 6 9.78 11.11 3.54
N ILE A 7 8.96 11.04 2.49
CA ILE A 7 7.60 11.56 2.48
C ILE A 7 6.59 10.45 2.19
N PHE A 8 5.40 10.56 2.77
CA PHE A 8 4.22 9.82 2.37
C PHE A 8 3.38 10.72 1.46
N PHE A 9 3.51 10.52 0.15
CA PHE A 9 2.88 11.34 -0.88
C PHE A 9 1.61 10.67 -1.39
N ALA A 10 0.48 11.35 -1.33
CA ALA A 10 -0.81 10.85 -1.82
C ALA A 10 -1.20 11.56 -3.12
N THR A 11 -1.36 10.79 -4.20
CA THR A 11 -1.92 11.28 -5.46
C THR A 11 -3.41 10.94 -5.56
N GLN A 12 -4.23 11.94 -5.89
CA GLN A 12 -5.70 11.82 -5.95
C GLN A 12 -6.24 11.67 -7.37
N LEU A 13 -5.49 12.15 -8.38
CA LEU A 13 -5.95 12.18 -9.78
C LEU A 13 -5.51 10.96 -10.59
N SER A 14 -4.74 10.07 -10.01
CA SER A 14 -4.10 8.93 -10.68
C SER A 14 -4.97 7.66 -10.73
N SER A 15 -6.28 7.84 -10.85
CA SER A 15 -7.28 6.76 -10.91
C SER A 15 -8.22 7.00 -12.08
N TYR A 16 -8.56 5.94 -12.82
CA TYR A 16 -9.55 6.02 -13.91
C TYR A 16 -10.96 6.38 -13.40
N ALA A 17 -11.23 6.17 -12.11
CA ALA A 17 -12.44 6.65 -11.48
C ALA A 17 -12.45 8.18 -11.27
N ALA A 18 -11.29 8.83 -11.24
CA ALA A 18 -11.15 10.29 -11.09
C ALA A 18 -11.12 11.03 -12.43
N GLY A 19 -10.71 10.36 -13.52
CA GLY A 19 -10.63 10.95 -14.85
C GLY A 19 -9.84 10.11 -15.84
N GLU A 20 -9.64 10.65 -17.02
CA GLU A 20 -8.90 9.99 -18.09
C GLU A 20 -7.38 10.07 -17.86
N GLU A 21 -6.64 9.12 -18.42
CA GLU A 21 -5.19 9.04 -18.34
C GLU A 21 -4.50 10.30 -18.86
N ASN A 22 -4.99 10.88 -19.97
CA ASN A 22 -4.42 12.09 -20.55
C ASN A 22 -4.56 13.29 -19.62
N PHE A 23 -5.66 13.37 -18.86
CA PHE A 23 -5.86 14.41 -17.87
C PHE A 23 -4.81 14.31 -16.73
N TYR A 24 -4.60 13.08 -16.22
CA TYR A 24 -3.57 12.88 -15.22
C TYR A 24 -2.16 13.15 -15.76
N ARG A 25 -1.85 12.73 -16.99
CA ARG A 25 -0.55 12.99 -17.63
C ARG A 25 -0.22 14.48 -17.76
N GLU A 26 -1.24 15.28 -18.03
CA GLU A 26 -1.07 16.73 -18.26
C GLU A 26 -1.13 17.53 -16.94
N TYR A 27 -2.11 17.23 -16.09
CA TYR A 27 -2.43 18.09 -14.93
C TYR A 27 -2.08 17.47 -13.56
N GLY A 28 -1.69 16.20 -13.47
CA GLY A 28 -1.33 15.53 -12.24
C GLY A 28 0.14 15.10 -12.20
N MET A 29 0.51 14.24 -13.12
CA MET A 29 1.82 13.56 -13.10
C MET A 29 3.04 14.49 -13.05
N PRO A 30 3.11 15.63 -13.77
CA PRO A 30 4.26 16.54 -13.69
C PRO A 30 4.45 17.14 -12.30
N TYR A 31 3.36 17.43 -11.61
CA TYR A 31 3.39 17.99 -10.26
C TYR A 31 3.73 16.93 -9.21
N ASP A 32 3.17 15.74 -9.35
CA ASP A 32 3.53 14.59 -8.51
C ASP A 32 5.03 14.30 -8.60
N LEU A 33 5.57 14.28 -9.83
CA LEU A 33 7.00 14.07 -10.07
C LEU A 33 7.87 15.20 -9.51
N ALA A 34 7.41 16.45 -9.62
CA ALA A 34 8.13 17.59 -9.06
C ALA A 34 8.26 17.49 -7.54
N VAL A 35 7.17 17.16 -6.85
CA VAL A 35 7.17 16.96 -5.39
C VAL A 35 8.06 15.78 -4.98
N LEU A 36 7.91 14.65 -5.63
CA LEU A 36 8.68 13.44 -5.32
C LEU A 36 10.18 13.62 -5.59
N SER A 37 10.53 14.36 -6.66
CA SER A 37 11.94 14.64 -6.99
C SER A 37 12.59 15.64 -6.03
N ALA A 38 11.80 16.46 -5.34
CA ALA A 38 12.31 17.36 -4.30
C ALA A 38 12.65 16.66 -2.99
N SER A 39 12.15 15.43 -2.78
CA SER A 39 12.47 14.64 -1.61
C SER A 39 13.74 13.81 -1.82
N SER A 40 14.80 14.13 -1.08
CA SER A 40 16.04 13.37 -1.06
C SER A 40 16.00 12.16 -0.10
N GLY A 41 14.86 11.90 0.54
CA GLY A 41 14.69 10.80 1.49
C GLY A 41 14.82 9.42 0.85
N TRP A 42 15.33 8.46 1.62
CA TRP A 42 15.47 7.07 1.18
C TRP A 42 14.18 6.23 1.32
N CYS A 43 13.15 6.77 1.98
CA CYS A 43 11.89 6.09 2.30
C CYS A 43 10.67 6.90 1.81
N ASN A 44 10.62 7.18 0.51
CA ASN A 44 9.46 7.85 -0.09
C ASN A 44 8.37 6.82 -0.41
N VAL A 45 7.15 7.10 0.03
CA VAL A 45 5.95 6.30 -0.21
C VAL A 45 5.04 7.04 -1.17
N LEU A 46 4.57 6.35 -2.21
CA LEU A 46 3.46 6.83 -3.06
C LEU A 46 2.18 6.10 -2.67
N HIS A 47 1.20 6.83 -2.17
CA HIS A 47 -0.17 6.36 -2.00
C HIS A 47 -1.01 6.73 -3.23
N ALA A 48 -1.42 5.74 -4.00
CA ALA A 48 -2.37 5.90 -5.09
C ALA A 48 -3.80 5.75 -4.55
N HIS A 49 -4.53 6.87 -4.51
CA HIS A 49 -5.89 6.90 -3.99
C HIS A 49 -6.92 6.45 -5.04
N GLY A 50 -7.97 5.82 -4.56
CA GLY A 50 -9.13 5.44 -5.38
C GLY A 50 -9.08 4.02 -5.92
N LYS A 51 -10.09 3.72 -6.74
CA LYS A 51 -10.22 2.46 -7.47
C LYS A 51 -9.67 2.62 -8.88
N ASP A 52 -9.30 1.50 -9.50
CA ASP A 52 -8.75 1.49 -10.87
C ASP A 52 -7.60 2.48 -11.04
N ILE A 53 -6.56 2.32 -10.21
CA ILE A 53 -5.39 3.20 -10.26
C ILE A 53 -4.63 3.05 -11.59
N MET A 54 -4.06 4.16 -12.07
CA MET A 54 -3.25 4.20 -13.29
C MET A 54 -1.85 3.63 -13.05
N PHE A 55 -1.78 2.40 -12.54
CA PHE A 55 -0.55 1.76 -12.11
C PHE A 55 0.56 1.72 -13.18
N PRO A 56 0.26 1.51 -14.48
CA PRO A 56 1.29 1.57 -15.53
C PRO A 56 2.06 2.89 -15.60
N LEU A 57 1.43 4.00 -15.20
CA LEU A 57 2.07 5.30 -15.09
C LEU A 57 2.81 5.45 -13.76
N LEU A 58 2.13 5.10 -12.67
CA LEU A 58 2.60 5.30 -11.30
C LEU A 58 3.85 4.46 -10.98
N ARG A 59 3.98 3.25 -11.54
CA ARG A 59 5.13 2.36 -11.29
C ARG A 59 6.49 2.98 -11.63
N LYS A 60 6.50 4.03 -12.47
CA LYS A 60 7.70 4.75 -12.89
C LYS A 60 8.09 5.90 -11.94
N HIS A 61 7.25 6.24 -10.97
CA HIS A 61 7.51 7.33 -10.03
C HIS A 61 8.74 7.02 -9.17
N PRO A 62 9.54 8.05 -8.80
CA PRO A 62 10.79 7.88 -8.05
C PRO A 62 10.53 7.68 -6.55
N VAL A 63 9.89 6.55 -6.21
CA VAL A 63 9.58 6.16 -4.82
C VAL A 63 10.14 4.79 -4.51
N GLN A 64 10.35 4.49 -3.24
CA GLN A 64 10.81 3.20 -2.76
C GLN A 64 9.67 2.27 -2.38
N ILE A 65 8.51 2.84 -2.05
CA ILE A 65 7.37 2.11 -1.52
C ILE A 65 6.09 2.52 -2.24
N PHE A 66 5.26 1.53 -2.59
CA PHE A 66 3.90 1.75 -3.10
C PHE A 66 2.85 1.38 -2.08
N ASN A 67 1.80 2.21 -1.98
CA ASN A 67 0.59 1.96 -1.19
C ASN A 67 -0.66 2.27 -2.05
N TRP A 68 -1.64 1.37 -2.04
CA TRP A 68 -2.94 1.53 -2.69
C TRP A 68 -3.96 0.60 -2.04
N HIS A 69 -5.21 0.66 -2.50
CA HIS A 69 -6.30 -0.23 -2.07
C HIS A 69 -6.16 -1.61 -2.73
N ALA A 70 -5.14 -2.39 -2.38
CA ALA A 70 -4.71 -3.61 -3.05
C ALA A 70 -5.79 -4.71 -3.13
N TRP A 71 -6.79 -4.70 -2.26
CA TRP A 71 -7.91 -5.63 -2.28
C TRP A 71 -9.13 -5.10 -3.04
N GLU A 72 -9.08 -3.85 -3.50
CA GLU A 72 -10.16 -3.19 -4.24
C GLU A 72 -9.73 -2.79 -5.66
N SER A 73 -8.43 -2.79 -5.95
CA SER A 73 -7.87 -2.28 -7.21
C SER A 73 -6.63 -3.07 -7.61
N LEU A 74 -6.53 -3.38 -8.89
CA LEU A 74 -5.32 -3.96 -9.47
C LEU A 74 -4.15 -2.97 -9.46
N PRO A 75 -2.91 -3.47 -9.53
CA PRO A 75 -2.50 -4.88 -9.64
C PRO A 75 -2.60 -5.65 -8.32
N GLU A 76 -2.51 -6.96 -8.39
CA GLU A 76 -2.29 -7.81 -7.21
C GLU A 76 -0.95 -7.49 -6.53
N ILE A 77 -0.79 -7.86 -5.27
CA ILE A 77 0.37 -7.48 -4.45
C ILE A 77 1.68 -8.04 -5.02
N ASP A 78 1.70 -9.32 -5.39
CA ASP A 78 2.86 -9.98 -5.99
C ASP A 78 3.17 -9.46 -7.38
N GLU A 79 2.15 -9.16 -8.19
CA GLU A 79 2.30 -8.54 -9.50
C GLU A 79 2.93 -7.15 -9.38
N ALA A 80 2.42 -6.31 -8.46
CA ALA A 80 2.99 -4.98 -8.22
C ALA A 80 4.46 -5.07 -7.80
N GLN A 81 4.79 -6.02 -6.92
CA GLN A 81 6.15 -6.25 -6.46
C GLN A 81 7.06 -6.71 -7.61
N ALA A 82 6.61 -7.65 -8.44
CA ALA A 82 7.35 -8.14 -9.60
C ALA A 82 7.60 -7.05 -10.65
N LEU A 83 6.58 -6.22 -10.95
CA LEU A 83 6.65 -5.17 -11.96
C LEU A 83 7.52 -3.97 -11.53
N THR A 84 7.67 -3.73 -10.24
CA THR A 84 8.39 -2.56 -9.73
C THR A 84 9.71 -2.89 -9.04
N GLY A 85 9.85 -4.09 -8.50
CA GLY A 85 10.95 -4.46 -7.61
C GLY A 85 10.97 -3.71 -6.27
N LYS A 86 9.95 -2.88 -6.00
CA LYS A 86 9.85 -1.99 -4.84
C LYS A 86 9.18 -2.66 -3.65
N CYS A 87 9.25 -2.02 -2.49
CA CYS A 87 8.49 -2.43 -1.32
C CYS A 87 7.00 -2.09 -1.51
N ILE A 88 6.14 -2.99 -1.10
CA ILE A 88 4.69 -2.80 -1.12
C ILE A 88 4.19 -2.56 0.31
N MET A 89 3.50 -1.45 0.50
CA MET A 89 2.82 -1.11 1.75
C MET A 89 1.32 -1.35 1.57
N ALA A 90 0.86 -2.57 1.85
CA ALA A 90 -0.51 -3.01 1.59
C ALA A 90 -0.86 -4.26 2.43
N GLY A 91 -1.93 -4.95 2.08
CA GLY A 91 -2.25 -6.28 2.56
C GLY A 91 -3.34 -6.32 3.63
N LEU A 92 -3.75 -5.18 4.17
CA LEU A 92 -4.90 -5.11 5.09
C LEU A 92 -6.05 -4.36 4.43
N GLU A 93 -7.26 -4.84 4.61
CA GLU A 93 -8.47 -4.14 4.21
C GLU A 93 -8.99 -3.30 5.39
N ARG A 94 -9.06 -1.99 5.17
CA ARG A 94 -9.47 -1.03 6.23
C ARG A 94 -10.86 -1.31 6.80
N MET A 95 -11.78 -1.81 5.96
CA MET A 95 -13.14 -2.12 6.40
C MET A 95 -13.19 -3.38 7.24
N ASP A 96 -12.25 -4.32 7.08
CA ASP A 96 -12.12 -5.48 7.96
C ASP A 96 -11.65 -5.06 9.34
N ILE A 97 -10.71 -4.11 9.40
CA ILE A 97 -10.22 -3.55 10.66
C ILE A 97 -11.34 -2.75 11.35
N THR A 98 -12.01 -1.85 10.63
CA THR A 98 -13.11 -1.04 11.15
C THR A 98 -14.26 -1.91 11.66
N GLY A 99 -14.59 -2.99 10.95
CA GLY A 99 -15.66 -3.93 11.30
C GLY A 99 -15.25 -5.01 12.31
N GLY A 100 -14.00 -5.07 12.73
CA GLY A 100 -13.49 -6.08 13.65
C GLY A 100 -13.53 -7.50 13.09
N ARG A 101 -13.45 -7.66 11.76
CA ARG A 101 -13.57 -8.95 11.07
C ARG A 101 -12.27 -9.77 11.16
N LYS A 102 -12.08 -10.43 12.29
CA LYS A 102 -10.82 -11.12 12.62
C LYS A 102 -10.42 -12.19 11.60
N ASN A 103 -11.35 -13.01 11.14
CA ASN A 103 -11.07 -14.07 10.16
C ASN A 103 -10.61 -13.49 8.81
N GLU A 104 -11.25 -12.40 8.35
CA GLU A 104 -10.85 -11.72 7.13
C GLU A 104 -9.46 -11.08 7.27
N ILE A 105 -9.19 -10.48 8.43
CA ILE A 105 -7.88 -9.90 8.73
C ILE A 105 -6.79 -10.99 8.67
N GLU A 106 -7.00 -12.14 9.31
CA GLU A 106 -6.06 -13.28 9.26
C GLU A 106 -5.85 -13.79 7.82
N TYR A 107 -6.93 -13.94 7.05
CA TYR A 107 -6.86 -14.33 5.65
C TYR A 107 -6.03 -13.34 4.82
N ARG A 108 -6.28 -12.02 4.96
CA ARG A 108 -5.53 -10.99 4.25
C ARG A 108 -4.05 -10.99 4.61
N ILE A 109 -3.73 -11.15 5.89
CA ILE A 109 -2.34 -11.26 6.34
C ILE A 109 -1.68 -12.49 5.74
N TYR A 110 -2.33 -13.66 5.82
CA TYR A 110 -1.82 -14.91 5.26
C TYR A 110 -1.54 -14.79 3.76
N GLU A 111 -2.51 -14.32 2.98
CA GLU A 111 -2.36 -14.18 1.54
C GLU A 111 -1.25 -13.19 1.17
N THR A 112 -1.16 -12.06 1.85
CA THR A 112 -0.10 -11.08 1.62
C THR A 112 1.29 -11.65 1.88
N LEU A 113 1.47 -12.35 3.00
CA LEU A 113 2.75 -12.97 3.35
C LEU A 113 3.07 -14.16 2.43
N ARG A 114 2.07 -14.92 1.98
CA ARG A 114 2.22 -16.00 1.01
C ARG A 114 2.69 -15.45 -0.35
N GLN A 115 2.01 -14.46 -0.89
CA GLN A 115 2.32 -13.84 -2.19
C GLN A 115 3.73 -13.23 -2.22
N THR A 116 4.10 -12.51 -1.17
CA THR A 116 5.39 -11.77 -1.11
C THR A 116 6.55 -12.60 -0.54
N GLY A 117 6.26 -13.77 0.00
CA GLY A 117 7.24 -14.52 0.78
C GLY A 117 7.70 -13.79 2.05
N GLY A 118 6.94 -12.81 2.54
CA GLY A 118 7.27 -11.96 3.67
C GLY A 118 8.42 -10.98 3.39
N ARG A 119 8.72 -10.70 2.13
CA ARG A 119 9.85 -9.82 1.72
C ARG A 119 9.35 -8.59 0.98
N LYS A 120 10.02 -7.46 1.22
CA LYS A 120 9.67 -6.16 0.60
C LYS A 120 8.17 -5.85 0.75
N VAL A 121 7.62 -6.12 1.93
CA VAL A 121 6.23 -5.84 2.27
C VAL A 121 6.12 -5.21 3.65
N ILE A 122 5.28 -4.20 3.74
CA ILE A 122 4.84 -3.57 4.99
C ILE A 122 3.33 -3.79 5.06
N LEU A 123 2.89 -4.58 6.05
CA LEU A 123 1.46 -4.79 6.26
C LEU A 123 0.80 -3.50 6.71
N SER A 124 -0.08 -3.00 5.88
CA SER A 124 -0.76 -1.72 6.05
C SER A 124 -2.14 -1.77 5.38
N PRO A 125 -3.12 -1.03 5.88
CA PRO A 125 -4.33 -0.76 5.11
C PRO A 125 -4.00 0.07 3.87
N GLY A 126 -4.80 -0.11 2.83
CA GLY A 126 -4.67 0.65 1.58
C GLY A 126 -5.10 2.13 1.72
N CYS A 127 -5.75 2.48 2.81
CA CYS A 127 -6.17 3.85 3.11
C CYS A 127 -6.46 3.99 4.61
N VAL A 128 -6.92 5.19 5.02
CA VAL A 128 -7.23 5.53 6.41
C VAL A 128 -8.27 4.58 7.04
N ILE A 129 -8.01 4.13 8.24
CA ILE A 129 -8.97 3.43 9.09
C ILE A 129 -9.92 4.47 9.69
N ARG A 130 -11.22 4.21 9.63
CA ARG A 130 -12.24 5.15 10.11
C ARG A 130 -12.26 5.20 11.63
N TYR A 131 -12.50 6.39 12.15
CA TYR A 131 -12.77 6.62 13.58
C TYR A 131 -14.21 6.18 13.93
N PRO A 132 -14.46 5.65 15.16
CA PRO A 132 -13.48 5.41 16.23
C PRO A 132 -12.60 4.17 15.97
N LEU A 133 -11.32 4.28 16.35
CA LEU A 133 -10.39 3.14 16.27
C LEU A 133 -10.69 2.13 17.37
N ASN A 134 -10.66 0.87 17.00
CA ASN A 134 -10.70 -0.24 17.95
C ASN A 134 -9.27 -0.72 18.22
N GLU A 135 -8.71 -0.34 19.37
CA GLU A 135 -7.34 -0.69 19.76
C GLU A 135 -7.12 -2.20 19.92
N GLU A 136 -8.16 -2.93 20.35
CA GLU A 136 -8.08 -4.40 20.47
C GLU A 136 -7.89 -5.06 19.11
N ILE A 137 -8.53 -4.51 18.07
CA ILE A 137 -8.35 -5.02 16.69
C ILE A 137 -6.95 -4.69 16.18
N LEU A 138 -6.39 -3.52 16.50
CA LEU A 138 -5.02 -3.19 16.13
C LEU A 138 -4.00 -4.12 16.84
N ALA A 139 -4.23 -4.41 18.10
CA ALA A 139 -3.43 -5.40 18.85
C ALA A 139 -3.56 -6.80 18.23
N PHE A 140 -4.79 -7.19 17.84
CA PHE A 140 -5.06 -8.45 17.16
C PHE A 140 -4.30 -8.56 15.83
N VAL A 141 -4.31 -7.52 15.00
CA VAL A 141 -3.57 -7.50 13.71
C VAL A 141 -2.10 -7.81 13.93
N ARG A 142 -1.47 -7.17 14.92
CA ARG A 142 -0.04 -7.41 15.24
C ARG A 142 0.22 -8.86 15.68
N LYS A 143 -0.65 -9.38 16.55
CA LYS A 143 -0.56 -10.76 17.02
C LYS A 143 -0.72 -11.74 15.88
N ALA A 144 -1.79 -11.60 15.09
CA ALA A 144 -2.08 -12.47 13.94
C ALA A 144 -0.95 -12.48 12.92
N LYS A 145 -0.37 -11.31 12.62
CA LYS A 145 0.81 -11.21 11.72
C LYS A 145 1.96 -12.08 12.22
N ASN A 146 2.32 -11.99 13.49
CA ASN A 146 3.45 -12.73 14.04
C ASN A 146 3.19 -14.25 14.03
N GLU A 147 1.99 -14.68 14.40
CA GLU A 147 1.61 -16.09 14.42
C GLU A 147 1.58 -16.71 13.02
N ILE A 148 1.07 -15.97 12.03
CA ILE A 148 0.99 -16.44 10.65
C ILE A 148 2.39 -16.49 10.03
N GLU A 149 3.21 -15.47 10.24
CA GLU A 149 4.60 -15.45 9.74
C GLU A 149 5.41 -16.61 10.30
N GLU A 150 5.29 -16.90 11.59
CA GLU A 150 5.96 -18.03 12.23
C GLU A 150 5.51 -19.38 11.65
N LYS A 151 4.21 -19.55 11.40
CA LYS A 151 3.67 -20.75 10.74
C LYS A 151 4.21 -20.93 9.32
N LEU A 152 4.25 -19.85 8.55
CA LEU A 152 4.77 -19.88 7.18
C LEU A 152 6.28 -20.15 7.12
N LEU A 153 7.05 -19.67 8.09
CA LEU A 153 8.49 -19.95 8.19
C LEU A 153 8.77 -21.42 8.55
N LYS A 154 7.95 -22.04 9.39
CA LYS A 154 8.09 -23.45 9.76
C LYS A 154 7.64 -24.42 8.65
N ALA A 155 6.85 -23.96 7.70
CA ALA A 155 6.34 -24.76 6.58
C ALA A 155 7.26 -24.75 5.33
N ARG A 156 8.35 -23.98 5.37
CA ARG A 156 9.39 -23.91 4.32
C ARG A 156 10.53 -24.86 4.62
#